data_d7637cc8c8a25249e20ee6a996e4779f
#
_entry.id   d7637cc8c8a25249e20ee6a996e4779f
#
_cell.length_a   1.000
_cell.length_b   1.000
_cell.length_c   1.000
_cell.angle_alpha   90.00
_cell.angle_beta   90.00
_cell.angle_gamma   90.00
#
_symmetry.space_group_name_H-M   'P 1'
#
loop_
_entity.id
_entity.type
_entity.pdbx_description
1 polymer ?
#
loop_
_entity_poly.entity_id
_entity_poly.type
_entity_poly.pdbx_seq_one_letter_code
_entity_poly.pdbx_strand_id
1 'polypeptide(L)'
;MKWYSYVFLSFLAFFLTMGIAYAVGSRLVFIAVLLAFLISWIAYIPAYIFQTEKFYDLTGSIKYLFLTWFIYVLSYELYGFNIGNLILATLISIWTIRLGSFLFMRIHKDGEDKRFRTIKTSASQFFLTWTLSGMWVSLCSICALTAIANPFGVTLNLVTYIGIGLFLLGFGIEVIADKQKTAFRSILENKNA
;
A
#
# COMPACT_ATOMS: atom_id res chain seq x y z
N MET A 1 -16.60 3.85 20.37
CA MET A 1 -15.29 4.23 20.96
C MET A 1 -15.24 5.74 21.08
N LYS A 2 -14.59 6.32 22.12
CA LYS A 2 -14.51 7.77 22.29
C LYS A 2 -13.49 8.37 21.31
N TRP A 3 -13.67 9.61 20.87
CA TRP A 3 -12.82 10.25 19.85
C TRP A 3 -11.31 10.23 20.18
N TYR A 4 -10.95 10.39 21.45
CA TYR A 4 -9.55 10.36 21.90
C TYR A 4 -8.88 8.99 21.76
N SER A 5 -9.66 7.90 21.83
CA SER A 5 -9.12 6.56 21.58
C SER A 5 -8.68 6.37 20.11
N TYR A 6 -9.40 6.94 19.15
CA TYR A 6 -9.01 6.91 17.74
C TYR A 6 -7.73 7.71 17.50
N VAL A 7 -7.62 8.89 18.12
CA VAL A 7 -6.42 9.73 18.04
C VAL A 7 -5.22 9.00 18.66
N PHE A 8 -5.38 8.43 19.84
CA PHE A 8 -4.32 7.63 20.49
C PHE A 8 -3.85 6.47 19.60
N LEU A 9 -4.77 5.70 19.02
CA LEU A 9 -4.44 4.59 18.13
C LEU A 9 -3.73 5.05 16.85
N SER A 10 -4.06 6.24 16.33
CA SER A 10 -3.37 6.82 15.18
C SER A 10 -1.91 7.11 15.49
N PHE A 11 -1.63 7.74 16.63
CA PHE A 11 -0.26 8.00 17.07
C PHE A 11 0.49 6.71 17.41
N LEU A 12 -0.16 5.75 18.05
CA LEU A 12 0.43 4.45 18.34
C LEU A 12 0.85 3.73 17.04
N ALA A 13 -0.04 3.67 16.04
CA ALA A 13 0.25 3.08 14.74
C ALA A 13 1.43 3.78 14.04
N PHE A 14 1.46 5.12 14.06
CA PHE A 14 2.54 5.91 13.50
C PHE A 14 3.87 5.62 14.19
N PHE A 15 3.96 5.78 15.51
CA PHE A 15 5.21 5.61 16.25
C PHE A 15 5.73 4.17 16.22
N LEU A 16 4.83 3.17 16.26
CA LEU A 16 5.20 1.78 16.14
C LEU A 16 5.83 1.50 14.77
N THR A 17 5.21 1.98 13.70
CA THR A 17 5.73 1.79 12.33
C THR A 17 7.04 2.55 12.11
N MET A 18 7.16 3.79 12.62
CA MET A 18 8.40 4.56 12.57
C MET A 18 9.50 3.90 13.39
N GLY A 19 9.18 3.29 14.54
CA GLY A 19 10.12 2.50 15.35
C GLY A 19 10.66 1.29 14.59
N ILE A 20 9.79 0.57 13.87
CA ILE A 20 10.20 -0.55 13.00
C ILE A 20 11.11 -0.03 11.87
N ALA A 21 10.73 1.06 11.21
CA ALA A 21 11.54 1.66 10.15
C ALA A 21 12.92 2.13 10.65
N TYR A 22 12.98 2.66 11.87
CA TYR A 22 14.23 3.03 12.53
C TYR A 22 15.11 1.81 12.83
N ALA A 23 14.50 0.72 13.32
CA ALA A 23 15.19 -0.54 13.63
C ALA A 23 15.79 -1.22 12.38
N VAL A 24 15.26 -0.96 11.17
CA VAL A 24 15.84 -1.41 9.89
C VAL A 24 17.23 -0.80 9.65
N GLY A 25 17.54 0.36 10.26
CA GLY A 25 18.84 1.01 10.15
C GLY A 25 19.09 1.71 8.79
N SER A 26 18.11 1.75 7.89
CA SER A 26 18.23 2.44 6.60
C SER A 26 17.54 3.80 6.64
N ARG A 27 18.32 4.87 6.46
CA ARG A 27 17.79 6.24 6.39
C ARG A 27 16.77 6.41 5.24
N LEU A 28 17.03 5.76 4.10
CA LEU A 28 16.13 5.82 2.95
C LEU A 28 14.78 5.19 3.27
N VAL A 29 14.78 4.01 3.91
CA VAL A 29 13.55 3.32 4.32
C VAL A 29 12.77 4.14 5.35
N PHE A 30 13.47 4.75 6.32
CA PHE A 30 12.85 5.63 7.31
C PHE A 30 12.12 6.80 6.65
N ILE A 31 12.76 7.47 5.68
CA ILE A 31 12.14 8.56 4.90
C ILE A 31 10.93 8.05 4.10
N ALA A 32 11.05 6.89 3.46
CA ALA A 32 9.94 6.31 2.69
C ALA A 32 8.71 6.02 3.56
N VAL A 33 8.92 5.46 4.75
CA VAL A 33 7.84 5.21 5.72
C VAL A 33 7.19 6.52 6.17
N LEU A 34 7.99 7.55 6.47
CA LEU A 34 7.46 8.88 6.81
C LEU A 34 6.61 9.45 5.66
N LEU A 35 7.09 9.35 4.41
CA LEU A 35 6.35 9.79 3.23
C LEU A 35 5.03 9.04 3.05
N ALA A 36 4.96 7.73 3.36
CA ALA A 36 3.72 6.96 3.31
C ALA A 36 2.64 7.55 4.23
N PHE A 37 3.01 7.99 5.43
CA PHE A 37 2.09 8.65 6.36
C PHE A 37 1.73 10.05 5.89
N LEU A 38 2.70 10.85 5.45
CA LEU A 38 2.43 12.20 4.94
C LEU A 38 1.44 12.19 3.77
N ILE A 39 1.64 11.30 2.79
CA ILE A 39 0.71 11.14 1.67
C ILE A 39 -0.69 10.75 2.18
N SER A 40 -0.78 9.82 3.14
CA SER A 40 -2.05 9.43 3.73
C SER A 40 -2.76 10.58 4.43
N TRP A 41 -2.04 11.38 5.21
CA TRP A 41 -2.61 12.52 5.95
C TRP A 41 -3.00 13.68 5.03
N ILE A 42 -2.21 13.94 3.99
CA ILE A 42 -2.57 14.93 2.95
C ILE A 42 -3.84 14.50 2.22
N ALA A 43 -3.95 13.22 1.84
CA ALA A 43 -5.12 12.68 1.17
C ALA A 43 -6.37 12.62 2.09
N TYR A 44 -6.19 12.45 3.40
CA TYR A 44 -7.28 12.53 4.38
C TYR A 44 -8.01 13.87 4.33
N ILE A 45 -7.29 14.98 4.12
CA ILE A 45 -7.88 16.33 4.16
C ILE A 45 -9.03 16.47 3.15
N PRO A 46 -8.80 16.30 1.83
CA PRO A 46 -9.89 16.37 0.86
C PRO A 46 -10.91 15.24 1.04
N ALA A 47 -10.49 14.03 1.45
CA ALA A 47 -11.41 12.94 1.71
C ALA A 47 -12.42 13.29 2.81
N TYR A 48 -11.98 13.94 3.88
CA TYR A 48 -12.85 14.37 4.97
C TYR A 48 -13.74 15.57 4.59
N ILE A 49 -13.18 16.56 3.87
CA ILE A 49 -13.96 17.74 3.43
C ILE A 49 -15.09 17.31 2.48
N PHE A 50 -14.81 16.45 1.51
CA PHE A 50 -15.79 15.98 0.53
C PHE A 50 -16.56 14.73 0.99
N GLN A 51 -16.32 14.24 2.22
CA GLN A 51 -16.99 13.05 2.79
C GLN A 51 -16.95 11.84 1.86
N THR A 52 -15.77 11.59 1.24
CA THR A 52 -15.59 10.55 0.23
C THR A 52 -14.43 9.60 0.53
N GLU A 53 -14.61 8.33 0.22
CA GLU A 53 -13.62 7.27 0.31
C GLU A 53 -13.16 6.77 -1.08
N LYS A 54 -13.72 7.31 -2.17
CA LYS A 54 -13.56 6.76 -3.52
C LYS A 54 -12.11 6.65 -4.00
N PHE A 55 -11.23 7.48 -3.50
CA PHE A 55 -9.80 7.46 -3.84
C PHE A 55 -8.91 6.83 -2.75
N TYR A 56 -9.48 6.20 -1.73
CA TYR A 56 -8.73 5.57 -0.63
C TYR A 56 -7.79 4.46 -1.15
N ASP A 57 -8.34 3.49 -1.88
CA ASP A 57 -7.57 2.38 -2.46
C ASP A 57 -6.59 2.87 -3.54
N LEU A 58 -7.01 3.84 -4.36
CA LEU A 58 -6.15 4.47 -5.37
C LEU A 58 -4.94 5.15 -4.74
N THR A 59 -5.14 5.88 -3.65
CA THR A 59 -4.04 6.50 -2.88
C THR A 59 -3.10 5.44 -2.32
N GLY A 60 -3.63 4.30 -1.88
CA GLY A 60 -2.81 3.15 -1.48
C GLY A 60 -1.88 2.69 -2.60
N SER A 61 -2.42 2.51 -3.80
CA SER A 61 -1.64 2.10 -4.97
C SER A 61 -0.62 3.15 -5.40
N ILE A 62 -0.98 4.43 -5.40
CA ILE A 62 -0.05 5.52 -5.69
C ILE A 62 1.12 5.52 -4.69
N LYS A 63 0.86 5.28 -3.39
CA LYS A 63 1.93 5.18 -2.39
C LYS A 63 2.91 4.04 -2.70
N TYR A 64 2.42 2.83 -3.02
CA TYR A 64 3.30 1.71 -3.39
C TYR A 64 4.19 2.06 -4.58
N LEU A 65 3.62 2.61 -5.66
CA LEU A 65 4.38 3.01 -6.85
C LEU A 65 5.39 4.11 -6.51
N PHE A 66 4.93 5.18 -5.88
CA PHE A 66 5.77 6.32 -5.55
C PHE A 66 6.94 5.93 -4.66
N LEU A 67 6.71 5.21 -3.55
CA LEU A 67 7.75 4.83 -2.60
C LEU A 67 8.76 3.85 -3.23
N THR A 68 8.29 2.90 -4.02
CA THR A 68 9.16 1.94 -4.70
C THR A 68 10.10 2.65 -5.69
N TRP A 69 9.56 3.50 -6.55
CA TRP A 69 10.40 4.21 -7.53
C TRP A 69 11.22 5.32 -6.90
N PHE A 70 10.74 5.98 -5.86
CA PHE A 70 11.54 6.95 -5.10
C PHE A 70 12.79 6.31 -4.50
N ILE A 71 12.65 5.15 -3.83
CA ILE A 71 13.81 4.43 -3.28
C ILE A 71 14.68 3.86 -4.39
N TYR A 72 14.11 3.35 -5.49
CA TYR A 72 14.87 2.85 -6.62
C TYR A 72 15.76 3.94 -7.24
N VAL A 73 15.22 5.13 -7.49
CA VAL A 73 15.98 6.26 -8.06
C VAL A 73 17.09 6.71 -7.11
N LEU A 74 16.81 6.85 -5.83
CA LEU A 74 17.83 7.24 -4.86
C LEU A 74 18.91 6.16 -4.71
N SER A 75 18.55 4.88 -4.75
CA SER A 75 19.50 3.77 -4.73
C SER A 75 20.37 3.77 -5.98
N TYR A 76 19.78 4.03 -7.14
CA TYR A 76 20.50 4.14 -8.41
C TYR A 76 21.54 5.29 -8.38
N GLU A 77 21.15 6.47 -7.89
CA GLU A 77 22.07 7.62 -7.78
C GLU A 77 23.20 7.38 -6.77
N LEU A 78 22.95 6.66 -5.70
CA LEU A 78 23.93 6.43 -4.64
C LEU A 78 24.87 5.24 -4.95
N TYR A 79 24.36 4.17 -5.57
CA TYR A 79 25.04 2.88 -5.67
C TYR A 79 25.18 2.36 -7.11
N GLY A 80 24.57 3.05 -8.08
CA GLY A 80 24.56 2.65 -9.49
C GLY A 80 23.44 1.67 -9.84
N PHE A 81 23.47 1.23 -11.10
CA PHE A 81 22.45 0.33 -11.64
C PHE A 81 22.52 -1.07 -11.03
N ASN A 82 21.38 -1.59 -10.60
CA ASN A 82 21.21 -2.97 -10.17
C ASN A 82 19.97 -3.59 -10.82
N ILE A 83 20.17 -4.62 -11.61
CA ILE A 83 19.10 -5.30 -12.35
C ILE A 83 18.07 -5.98 -11.42
N GLY A 84 18.50 -6.51 -10.28
CA GLY A 84 17.61 -7.12 -9.28
C GLY A 84 16.67 -6.09 -8.64
N ASN A 85 17.17 -4.88 -8.37
CA ASN A 85 16.36 -3.76 -7.87
C ASN A 85 15.30 -3.36 -8.92
N LEU A 86 15.69 -3.31 -10.21
CA LEU A 86 14.77 -3.00 -11.30
C LEU A 86 13.67 -4.06 -11.43
N ILE A 87 14.05 -5.35 -11.39
CA ILE A 87 13.09 -6.46 -11.43
C ILE A 87 12.10 -6.34 -10.26
N LEU A 88 12.59 -6.15 -9.04
CA LEU A 88 11.74 -6.04 -7.86
C LEU A 88 10.78 -4.86 -7.95
N ALA A 89 11.27 -3.69 -8.35
CA ALA A 89 10.43 -2.50 -8.54
C ALA A 89 9.37 -2.71 -9.63
N THR A 90 9.73 -3.40 -10.72
CA THR A 90 8.80 -3.73 -11.81
C THR A 90 7.71 -4.69 -11.37
N LEU A 91 8.05 -5.75 -10.64
CA LEU A 91 7.08 -6.72 -10.12
C LEU A 91 6.07 -6.05 -9.18
N ILE A 92 6.54 -5.21 -8.26
CA ILE A 92 5.68 -4.42 -7.37
C ILE A 92 4.77 -3.51 -8.20
N SER A 93 5.29 -2.86 -9.24
CA SER A 93 4.52 -1.97 -10.11
C SER A 93 3.40 -2.71 -10.85
N ILE A 94 3.70 -3.87 -11.44
CA ILE A 94 2.71 -4.70 -12.15
C ILE A 94 1.57 -5.10 -11.20
N TRP A 95 1.91 -5.60 -10.01
CA TRP A 95 0.93 -5.98 -9.00
C TRP A 95 0.08 -4.77 -8.57
N THR A 96 0.73 -3.65 -8.26
CA THR A 96 0.05 -2.44 -7.75
C THR A 96 -0.86 -1.80 -8.79
N ILE A 97 -0.42 -1.70 -10.06
CA ILE A 97 -1.24 -1.15 -11.15
C ILE A 97 -2.46 -2.03 -11.37
N ARG A 98 -2.27 -3.34 -11.40
CA ARG A 98 -3.40 -4.29 -11.59
C ARG A 98 -4.40 -4.20 -10.44
N LEU A 99 -3.92 -4.29 -9.18
CA LEU A 99 -4.80 -4.24 -8.01
C LEU A 99 -5.50 -2.89 -7.88
N GLY A 100 -4.74 -1.79 -8.04
CA GLY A 100 -5.27 -0.43 -7.97
C GLY A 100 -6.33 -0.16 -9.04
N SER A 101 -6.09 -0.58 -10.28
CA SER A 101 -7.07 -0.45 -11.37
C SER A 101 -8.34 -1.26 -11.08
N PHE A 102 -8.20 -2.48 -10.58
CA PHE A 102 -9.34 -3.33 -10.20
C PHE A 102 -10.18 -2.69 -9.09
N LEU A 103 -9.55 -2.23 -8.02
CA LEU A 103 -10.25 -1.59 -6.90
C LEU A 103 -10.90 -0.26 -7.29
N PHE A 104 -10.22 0.53 -8.12
CA PHE A 104 -10.75 1.79 -8.64
C PHE A 104 -11.99 1.57 -9.52
N MET A 105 -11.94 0.61 -10.44
CA MET A 105 -13.11 0.26 -11.25
C MET A 105 -14.26 -0.27 -10.40
N ARG A 106 -13.95 -1.07 -9.38
CA ARG A 106 -14.96 -1.60 -8.45
C ARG A 106 -15.69 -0.49 -7.71
N ILE A 107 -14.96 0.46 -7.10
CA ILE A 107 -15.61 1.55 -6.33
C ILE A 107 -16.44 2.47 -7.21
N HIS A 108 -16.05 2.67 -8.48
CA HIS A 108 -16.85 3.43 -9.44
C HIS A 108 -18.15 2.70 -9.82
N LYS A 109 -18.11 1.38 -9.95
CA LYS A 109 -19.28 0.55 -10.23
C LYS A 109 -20.23 0.47 -9.03
N ASP A 110 -19.69 0.27 -7.83
CA ASP A 110 -20.47 0.09 -6.60
C ASP A 110 -20.95 1.43 -6.02
N GLY A 111 -20.33 2.56 -6.43
CA GLY A 111 -20.68 3.92 -6.04
C GLY A 111 -20.12 4.34 -4.66
N GLU A 112 -20.10 3.45 -3.69
CA GLU A 112 -19.57 3.67 -2.34
C GLU A 112 -19.05 2.35 -1.72
N ASP A 113 -18.17 2.48 -0.73
CA ASP A 113 -17.82 1.36 0.16
C ASP A 113 -18.65 1.47 1.46
N LYS A 114 -19.57 0.52 1.65
CA LYS A 114 -20.49 0.50 2.80
C LYS A 114 -19.77 0.59 4.16
N ARG A 115 -18.53 0.11 4.25
CA ARG A 115 -17.70 0.19 5.47
C ARG A 115 -17.42 1.62 5.89
N PHE A 116 -17.32 2.54 4.93
CA PHE A 116 -16.99 3.94 5.19
C PHE A 116 -18.18 4.82 5.55
N ARG A 117 -19.43 4.35 5.45
CA ARG A 117 -20.63 5.15 5.75
C ARG A 117 -20.59 5.80 7.13
N THR A 118 -20.19 5.05 8.14
CA THR A 118 -20.08 5.53 9.51
C THR A 118 -18.70 6.07 9.86
N ILE A 119 -17.67 5.59 9.18
CA ILE A 119 -16.28 5.97 9.45
C ILE A 119 -16.03 7.42 9.04
N LYS A 120 -16.44 7.83 7.85
CA LYS A 120 -16.16 9.15 7.28
C LYS A 120 -16.91 10.30 7.98
N THR A 121 -17.98 10.00 8.73
CA THR A 121 -18.71 11.01 9.52
C THR A 121 -17.97 11.44 10.79
N SER A 122 -17.02 10.63 11.27
CA SER A 122 -16.19 10.93 12.45
C SER A 122 -14.78 11.30 12.02
N ALA A 123 -14.37 12.55 12.21
CA ALA A 123 -13.03 13.05 11.86
C ALA A 123 -11.92 12.16 12.42
N SER A 124 -11.97 11.82 13.71
CA SER A 124 -10.94 11.03 14.38
C SER A 124 -10.90 9.57 13.91
N GLN A 125 -12.05 8.95 13.65
CA GLN A 125 -12.12 7.59 13.14
C GLN A 125 -11.63 7.52 11.70
N PHE A 126 -11.99 8.49 10.88
CA PHE A 126 -11.54 8.56 9.49
C PHE A 126 -10.04 8.87 9.40
N PHE A 127 -9.53 9.75 10.26
CA PHE A 127 -8.10 10.00 10.41
C PHE A 127 -7.31 8.73 10.78
N LEU A 128 -7.82 7.94 11.74
CA LEU A 128 -7.23 6.64 12.07
C LEU A 128 -7.19 5.73 10.85
N THR A 129 -8.28 5.65 10.08
CA THR A 129 -8.34 4.79 8.88
C THR A 129 -7.27 5.18 7.86
N TRP A 130 -7.07 6.47 7.61
CA TRP A 130 -6.00 6.95 6.72
C TRP A 130 -4.60 6.70 7.30
N THR A 131 -4.43 6.83 8.60
CA THR A 131 -3.16 6.50 9.28
C THR A 131 -2.85 5.01 9.16
N LEU A 132 -3.85 4.13 9.36
CA LEU A 132 -3.70 2.69 9.16
C LEU A 132 -3.36 2.33 7.70
N SER A 133 -3.85 3.08 6.72
CA SER A 133 -3.43 2.92 5.32
C SER A 133 -1.93 3.23 5.12
N GLY A 134 -1.41 4.26 5.79
CA GLY A 134 0.02 4.56 5.82
C GLY A 134 0.84 3.44 6.44
N MET A 135 0.41 2.95 7.61
CA MET A 135 1.03 1.82 8.30
C MET A 135 1.01 0.56 7.43
N TRP A 136 -0.12 0.22 6.83
CA TRP A 136 -0.26 -0.99 6.00
C TRP A 136 0.69 -0.97 4.81
N VAL A 137 0.71 0.10 4.03
CA VAL A 137 1.62 0.25 2.90
C VAL A 137 3.07 0.15 3.35
N SER A 138 3.44 0.80 4.47
CA SER A 138 4.78 0.77 5.02
C SER A 138 5.20 -0.66 5.40
N LEU A 139 4.40 -1.37 6.19
CA LEU A 139 4.73 -2.72 6.67
C LEU A 139 4.79 -3.74 5.52
N CYS A 140 3.88 -3.65 4.55
CA CYS A 140 3.89 -4.55 3.41
C CYS A 140 5.06 -4.30 2.44
N SER A 141 5.56 -3.06 2.35
CA SER A 141 6.64 -2.73 1.42
C SER A 141 8.03 -2.71 2.07
N ILE A 142 8.13 -2.69 3.41
CA ILE A 142 9.41 -2.44 4.11
C ILE A 142 10.53 -3.41 3.71
N CYS A 143 10.22 -4.70 3.52
CA CYS A 143 11.22 -5.70 3.10
C CYS A 143 11.76 -5.38 1.70
N ALA A 144 10.87 -5.06 0.76
CA ALA A 144 11.25 -4.72 -0.61
C ALA A 144 12.03 -3.40 -0.67
N LEU A 145 11.56 -2.37 0.04
CA LEU A 145 12.25 -1.08 0.12
C LEU A 145 13.63 -1.21 0.75
N THR A 146 13.78 -2.06 1.78
CA THR A 146 15.08 -2.36 2.41
C THR A 146 16.02 -3.06 1.45
N ALA A 147 15.53 -4.03 0.67
CA ALA A 147 16.33 -4.72 -0.32
C ALA A 147 16.83 -3.77 -1.43
N ILE A 148 15.97 -2.88 -1.93
CA ILE A 148 16.34 -1.88 -2.94
C ILE A 148 17.31 -0.83 -2.36
N ALA A 149 17.10 -0.40 -1.10
CA ALA A 149 17.92 0.60 -0.43
C ALA A 149 19.30 0.08 0.02
N ASN A 150 19.57 -1.22 -0.11
CA ASN A 150 20.84 -1.81 0.28
C ASN A 150 21.94 -1.45 -0.74
N PRO A 151 23.16 -1.07 -0.30
CA PRO A 151 24.29 -0.78 -1.21
C PRO A 151 24.63 -1.90 -2.20
N PHE A 152 24.43 -3.15 -1.81
CA PHE A 152 24.66 -4.31 -2.68
C PHE A 152 23.47 -4.60 -3.61
N GLY A 153 22.31 -3.97 -3.34
CA GLY A 153 21.06 -4.22 -4.06
C GLY A 153 20.56 -5.67 -3.95
N VAL A 154 19.61 -6.01 -4.79
CA VAL A 154 19.07 -7.38 -4.92
C VAL A 154 19.97 -8.22 -5.79
N THR A 155 20.58 -9.27 -5.23
CA THR A 155 21.40 -10.22 -5.97
C THR A 155 20.53 -11.28 -6.63
N LEU A 156 20.81 -11.60 -7.90
CA LEU A 156 20.11 -12.67 -8.63
C LEU A 156 20.75 -14.03 -8.28
N ASN A 157 20.15 -14.67 -7.29
CA ASN A 157 20.57 -15.99 -6.83
C ASN A 157 19.33 -16.94 -6.75
N LEU A 158 19.54 -18.18 -6.35
CA LEU A 158 18.47 -19.19 -6.28
C LEU A 158 17.28 -18.70 -5.42
N VAL A 159 17.55 -18.03 -4.30
CA VAL A 159 16.49 -17.51 -3.39
C VAL A 159 15.65 -16.45 -4.10
N THR A 160 16.28 -15.56 -4.85
CA THR A 160 15.59 -14.53 -5.64
C THR A 160 14.70 -15.15 -6.71
N TYR A 161 15.18 -16.16 -7.44
CA TYR A 161 14.36 -16.86 -8.45
C TYR A 161 13.18 -17.61 -7.82
N ILE A 162 13.37 -18.25 -6.67
CA ILE A 162 12.28 -18.85 -5.90
C ILE A 162 11.27 -17.77 -5.48
N GLY A 163 11.74 -16.62 -4.99
CA GLY A 163 10.90 -15.49 -4.61
C GLY A 163 10.06 -14.95 -5.79
N ILE A 164 10.66 -14.81 -6.97
CA ILE A 164 9.94 -14.42 -8.19
C ILE A 164 8.89 -15.48 -8.56
N GLY A 165 9.21 -16.76 -8.46
CA GLY A 165 8.27 -17.85 -8.73
C GLY A 165 7.06 -17.81 -7.78
N LEU A 166 7.30 -17.61 -6.47
CA LEU A 166 6.25 -17.47 -5.46
C LEU A 166 5.40 -16.23 -5.70
N PHE A 167 6.02 -15.10 -6.10
CA PHE A 167 5.29 -13.88 -6.46
C PHE A 167 4.36 -14.13 -7.65
N LEU A 168 4.84 -14.73 -8.72
CA LEU A 168 4.04 -15.01 -9.93
C LEU A 168 2.87 -15.95 -9.62
N LEU A 169 3.11 -16.98 -8.80
CA LEU A 169 2.07 -17.90 -8.35
C LEU A 169 1.01 -17.18 -7.52
N GLY A 170 1.41 -16.40 -6.51
CA GLY A 170 0.51 -15.62 -5.67
C GLY A 170 -0.30 -14.59 -6.47
N PHE A 171 0.37 -13.89 -7.39
CA PHE A 171 -0.27 -12.93 -8.30
C PHE A 171 -1.31 -13.62 -9.20
N GLY A 172 -0.99 -14.80 -9.75
CA GLY A 172 -1.91 -15.60 -10.55
C GLY A 172 -3.15 -16.01 -9.75
N ILE A 173 -2.97 -16.51 -8.52
CA ILE A 173 -4.07 -16.89 -7.62
C ILE A 173 -4.96 -15.67 -7.32
N GLU A 174 -4.37 -14.52 -7.01
CA GLU A 174 -5.11 -13.28 -6.73
C GLU A 174 -5.97 -12.86 -7.94
N VAL A 175 -5.39 -12.88 -9.16
CA VAL A 175 -6.12 -12.54 -10.39
C VAL A 175 -7.32 -13.48 -10.63
N ILE A 176 -7.13 -14.78 -10.40
CA ILE A 176 -8.19 -15.78 -10.58
C ILE A 176 -9.28 -15.58 -9.53
N ALA A 177 -8.91 -15.41 -8.25
CA ALA A 177 -9.84 -15.20 -7.15
C ALA A 177 -10.71 -13.96 -7.35
N ASP A 178 -10.11 -12.83 -7.79
CA ASP A 178 -10.83 -11.60 -8.07
C ASP A 178 -11.83 -11.77 -9.24
N LYS A 179 -11.47 -12.51 -10.30
CA LYS A 179 -12.38 -12.84 -11.40
C LYS A 179 -13.54 -13.70 -10.92
N GLN A 180 -13.26 -14.75 -10.14
CA GLN A 180 -14.29 -15.64 -9.58
C GLN A 180 -15.24 -14.85 -8.67
N LYS A 181 -14.71 -14.00 -7.77
CA LYS A 181 -15.52 -13.15 -6.90
C LYS A 181 -16.43 -12.18 -7.71
N THR A 182 -15.88 -11.61 -8.76
CA THR A 182 -16.65 -10.71 -9.65
C THR A 182 -17.76 -11.47 -10.36
N ALA A 183 -17.46 -12.65 -10.90
CA ALA A 183 -18.45 -13.51 -11.54
C ALA A 183 -19.55 -13.96 -10.57
N PHE A 184 -19.17 -14.39 -9.35
CA PHE A 184 -20.12 -14.77 -8.29
C PHE A 184 -21.08 -13.62 -7.93
N ARG A 185 -20.57 -12.42 -7.76
CA ARG A 185 -21.38 -11.22 -7.42
C ARG A 185 -22.20 -10.67 -8.58
N SER A 186 -21.93 -11.08 -9.82
CA SER A 186 -22.74 -10.68 -10.98
C SER A 186 -24.11 -11.39 -11.02
N ILE A 187 -24.26 -12.50 -10.30
CA ILE A 187 -25.53 -13.22 -10.13
C ILE A 187 -26.38 -12.43 -9.14
N LEU A 188 -27.62 -12.08 -9.51
CA LEU A 188 -28.51 -11.21 -8.73
C LEU A 188 -28.74 -11.71 -7.29
N GLU A 189 -28.88 -13.02 -7.12
CA GLU A 189 -29.06 -13.67 -5.80
C GLU A 189 -27.85 -13.47 -4.86
N ASN A 190 -26.64 -13.32 -5.41
CA ASN A 190 -25.39 -13.22 -4.65
C ASN A 190 -24.91 -11.78 -4.45
N LYS A 191 -25.67 -10.80 -4.92
CA LYS A 191 -25.24 -9.38 -4.94
C LYS A 191 -24.95 -8.79 -3.54
N ASN A 192 -25.52 -9.38 -2.48
CA ASN A 192 -25.35 -8.96 -1.09
C ASN A 192 -24.56 -9.97 -0.23
N ALA A 193 -24.00 -11.03 -0.82
CA ALA A 193 -23.19 -12.01 -0.13
C ALA A 193 -21.74 -11.53 0.11
#